data_c63ee5169b21e6ff6311db86c387b214
#
_entry.id   c63ee5169b21e6ff6311db86c387b214
#
_cell.length_a   1.000
_cell.length_b   1.000
_cell.length_c   1.000
_cell.angle_alpha   90.00
_cell.angle_beta   90.00
_cell.angle_gamma   90.00
#
_symmetry.space_group_name_H-M   'P 1'
#
loop_
_entity.id
_entity.type
_entity.pdbx_description
1 polymer ?
#
loop_
_entity_poly.entity_id
_entity_poly.type
_entity_poly.pdbx_seq_one_letter_code
_entity_poly.pdbx_strand_id
1 'polypeptide(L)'
;DFCAGGALAVPEGDSTVDVANRLIDWCQSRGEAVIASQDWHPANHGSFASQHGVEPYTPGQLDGLPQTFWPDHCVQNSEGAQLHPLLHQKAIAAVFHKGENPLVDSYSAFFDNGRRQKTSLDDWLRDHEIDELIVMGLATDYCVKFTVLDALQLGYKVNVITDGCRGVNIQPQDSAHAFMEMSAAGATLYTLADWEETQG
;
A
#
# COMPACT_ATOMS: atom_id res chain seq x y z
N ASP A 1 -8.47 4.13 7.87
CA ASP A 1 -8.31 5.60 7.83
C ASP A 1 -8.12 6.17 6.43
N PHE A 2 -7.82 5.34 5.44
CA PHE A 2 -7.64 5.81 4.05
C PHE A 2 -8.96 5.88 3.26
N CYS A 3 -10.03 5.34 3.80
CA CYS A 3 -11.36 5.39 3.19
C CYS A 3 -12.19 6.55 3.73
N ALA A 4 -13.37 6.78 3.15
CA ALA A 4 -14.24 7.90 3.52
C ALA A 4 -14.52 7.92 5.02
N GLY A 5 -14.41 9.08 5.63
CA GLY A 5 -14.58 9.28 7.06
C GLY A 5 -13.35 8.96 7.91
N GLY A 6 -12.28 8.43 7.31
CA GLY A 6 -11.03 8.13 8.00
C GLY A 6 -10.16 9.36 8.20
N ALA A 7 -9.15 9.22 9.08
CA ALA A 7 -8.26 10.33 9.46
C ALA A 7 -7.35 10.80 8.32
N LEU A 8 -7.09 9.96 7.34
CA LEU A 8 -6.28 10.25 6.16
C LEU A 8 -7.03 9.78 4.90
N ALA A 9 -8.29 10.20 4.77
CA ALA A 9 -9.14 9.75 3.68
C ALA A 9 -8.56 10.14 2.32
N VAL A 10 -8.41 9.14 1.47
CA VAL A 10 -7.97 9.30 0.08
C VAL A 10 -9.22 9.53 -0.78
N PRO A 11 -9.22 10.51 -1.71
CA PRO A 11 -10.37 10.72 -2.58
C PRO A 11 -10.77 9.43 -3.31
N GLU A 12 -12.04 9.07 -3.22
CA GLU A 12 -12.61 7.86 -3.83
C GLU A 12 -11.97 6.54 -3.34
N GLY A 13 -11.33 6.55 -2.15
CA GLY A 13 -10.69 5.35 -1.61
C GLY A 13 -11.61 4.16 -1.49
N ASP A 14 -12.88 4.39 -1.12
CA ASP A 14 -13.87 3.34 -0.97
C ASP A 14 -14.19 2.60 -2.27
N SER A 15 -14.01 3.26 -3.42
CA SER A 15 -14.27 2.63 -4.73
C SER A 15 -13.31 1.48 -5.01
N THR A 16 -12.17 1.42 -4.35
CA THR A 16 -11.19 0.35 -4.52
C THR A 16 -11.62 -0.95 -3.86
N VAL A 17 -12.55 -0.92 -2.90
CA VAL A 17 -13.01 -2.11 -2.18
C VAL A 17 -13.71 -3.09 -3.12
N ASP A 18 -14.60 -2.61 -3.99
CA ASP A 18 -15.27 -3.46 -4.97
C ASP A 18 -14.27 -4.10 -5.94
N VAL A 19 -13.31 -3.33 -6.41
CA VAL A 19 -12.23 -3.84 -7.28
C VAL A 19 -11.43 -4.91 -6.55
N ALA A 20 -11.06 -4.64 -5.28
CA ALA A 20 -10.34 -5.61 -4.45
C ALA A 20 -11.13 -6.91 -4.30
N ASN A 21 -12.42 -6.83 -3.99
CA ASN A 21 -13.24 -8.00 -3.80
C ASN A 21 -13.38 -8.86 -5.08
N ARG A 22 -13.53 -8.22 -6.24
CA ARG A 22 -13.53 -8.92 -7.51
C ARG A 22 -12.20 -9.61 -7.80
N LEU A 23 -11.10 -8.94 -7.53
CA LEU A 23 -9.78 -9.53 -7.71
C LEU A 23 -9.51 -10.67 -6.72
N ILE A 24 -9.93 -10.51 -5.46
CA ILE A 24 -9.86 -11.57 -4.46
C ILE A 24 -10.64 -12.81 -4.93
N ASP A 25 -11.86 -12.62 -5.40
CA ASP A 25 -12.71 -13.73 -5.88
C ASP A 25 -12.06 -14.41 -7.10
N TRP A 26 -11.46 -13.63 -7.99
CA TRP A 26 -10.70 -14.15 -9.13
C TRP A 26 -9.53 -15.03 -8.66
N CYS A 27 -8.75 -14.55 -7.71
CA CYS A 27 -7.63 -15.29 -7.14
C CYS A 27 -8.09 -16.59 -6.50
N GLN A 28 -9.16 -16.53 -5.70
CA GLN A 28 -9.71 -17.71 -5.03
C GLN A 28 -10.19 -18.76 -6.01
N SER A 29 -10.83 -18.34 -7.09
CA SER A 29 -11.32 -19.28 -8.12
C SER A 29 -10.19 -20.03 -8.83
N ARG A 30 -8.97 -19.50 -8.76
CA ARG A 30 -7.77 -20.08 -9.39
C ARG A 30 -6.81 -20.70 -8.41
N GLY A 31 -7.13 -20.70 -7.12
CA GLY A 31 -6.25 -21.22 -6.08
C GLY A 31 -5.02 -20.37 -5.82
N GLU A 32 -5.06 -19.08 -6.20
CA GLU A 32 -3.96 -18.14 -5.98
C GLU A 32 -4.05 -17.50 -4.58
N ALA A 33 -2.91 -17.25 -3.98
CA ALA A 33 -2.86 -16.66 -2.65
C ALA A 33 -3.21 -15.19 -2.68
N VAL A 34 -3.96 -14.75 -1.66
CA VAL A 34 -4.25 -13.34 -1.40
C VAL A 34 -3.61 -12.96 -0.08
N ILE A 35 -2.82 -11.89 -0.10
CA ILE A 35 -2.19 -11.33 1.10
C ILE A 35 -2.47 -9.84 1.19
N ALA A 36 -2.29 -9.29 2.38
CA ALA A 36 -2.48 -7.86 2.62
C ALA A 36 -1.32 -7.28 3.40
N SER A 37 -1.01 -6.01 3.13
CA SER A 37 -0.20 -5.19 4.03
C SER A 37 -1.09 -4.16 4.70
N GLN A 38 -0.70 -3.74 5.90
CA GLN A 38 -1.53 -2.90 6.74
C GLN A 38 -0.63 -1.95 7.53
N ASP A 39 -0.95 -0.65 7.46
CA ASP A 39 -0.28 0.33 8.32
C ASP A 39 -0.63 0.05 9.78
N TRP A 40 0.38 0.04 10.64
CA TRP A 40 0.23 -0.34 12.04
C TRP A 40 1.13 0.53 12.91
N HIS A 41 0.73 1.81 13.05
CA HIS A 41 1.55 2.81 13.71
C HIS A 41 1.31 2.87 15.21
N PRO A 42 2.37 2.99 16.03
CA PRO A 42 2.17 3.37 17.44
C PRO A 42 1.64 4.80 17.52
N ALA A 43 0.95 5.14 18.60
CA ALA A 43 0.31 6.46 18.76
C ALA A 43 1.32 7.63 18.70
N ASN A 44 2.59 7.38 19.01
CA ASN A 44 3.67 8.35 18.98
C ASN A 44 4.55 8.25 17.73
N HIS A 45 4.03 7.70 16.63
CA HIS A 45 4.82 7.53 15.41
C HIS A 45 5.38 8.86 14.90
N GLY A 46 6.67 8.89 14.56
CA GLY A 46 7.37 10.10 14.14
C GLY A 46 6.90 10.68 12.82
N SER A 47 6.12 9.95 12.02
CA SER A 47 5.51 10.47 10.79
C SER A 47 4.31 11.37 11.05
N PHE A 48 3.80 11.42 12.27
CA PHE A 48 2.63 12.21 12.60
C PHE A 48 2.99 13.68 12.83
N ALA A 49 2.25 14.58 12.18
CA ALA A 49 2.44 16.02 12.34
C ALA A 49 2.27 16.45 13.81
N SER A 50 1.39 15.79 14.56
CA SER A 50 1.15 16.04 15.98
C SER A 50 2.39 15.85 16.84
N GLN A 51 3.32 15.00 16.45
CA GLN A 51 4.56 14.74 17.19
C GLN A 51 5.60 15.87 17.01
N HIS A 52 5.38 16.76 16.05
CA HIS A 52 6.31 17.85 15.71
C HIS A 52 5.69 19.24 15.89
N GLY A 53 4.43 19.32 16.30
CA GLY A 53 3.74 20.59 16.44
C GLY A 53 3.57 21.36 15.14
N VAL A 54 3.43 20.65 14.02
CA VAL A 54 3.26 21.23 12.68
C VAL A 54 1.90 20.82 12.10
N GLU A 55 1.48 21.54 11.06
CA GLU A 55 0.25 21.20 10.35
C GLU A 55 0.44 19.90 9.55
N PRO A 56 -0.62 19.08 9.42
CA PRO A 56 -0.58 17.92 8.53
C PRO A 56 -0.14 18.30 7.11
N TYR A 57 0.55 17.38 6.47
CA TYR A 57 1.14 17.50 5.12
C TYR A 57 2.37 18.42 5.02
N THR A 58 2.89 18.89 6.13
CA THR A 58 4.13 19.65 6.17
C THR A 58 5.31 18.74 5.79
N PRO A 59 6.17 19.14 4.84
CA PRO A 59 7.38 18.39 4.53
C PRO A 59 8.46 18.61 5.59
N GLY A 60 9.29 17.60 5.81
CA GLY A 60 10.39 17.67 6.76
C GLY A 60 11.29 16.46 6.66
N GLN A 61 11.89 16.09 7.78
CA GLN A 61 12.76 14.93 7.89
C GLN A 61 12.43 14.11 9.14
N LEU A 62 12.56 12.81 9.01
CA LEU A 62 12.46 11.88 10.13
C LEU A 62 13.68 10.97 10.07
N ASP A 63 14.51 11.04 11.10
CA ASP A 63 15.76 10.27 11.21
C ASP A 63 16.66 10.41 9.96
N GLY A 64 16.76 11.64 9.45
CA GLY A 64 17.60 11.99 8.30
C GLY A 64 16.98 11.67 6.94
N LEU A 65 15.76 11.13 6.88
CA LEU A 65 15.07 10.79 5.65
C LEU A 65 13.97 11.81 5.34
N PRO A 66 13.75 12.15 4.06
CA PRO A 66 12.61 12.98 3.69
C PRO A 66 11.31 12.38 4.21
N GLN A 67 10.46 13.20 4.77
CA GLN A 67 9.19 12.78 5.35
C GLN A 67 8.11 13.83 5.13
N THR A 68 6.94 13.41 4.71
CA THR A 68 5.72 14.21 4.84
C THR A 68 5.10 13.87 6.19
N PHE A 69 4.79 14.90 6.99
CA PHE A 69 4.14 14.69 8.28
C PHE A 69 2.64 14.59 8.08
N TRP A 70 2.09 13.44 8.45
CA TRP A 70 0.71 13.08 8.21
C TRP A 70 -0.19 13.39 9.41
N PRO A 71 -1.52 13.48 9.20
CA PRO A 71 -2.44 13.36 10.33
C PRO A 71 -2.21 12.03 11.07
N ASP A 72 -2.54 11.96 12.34
CA ASP A 72 -2.54 10.70 13.08
C ASP A 72 -3.48 9.73 12.35
N HIS A 73 -2.97 8.55 12.01
CA HIS A 73 -3.74 7.57 11.24
C HIS A 73 -3.24 6.16 11.51
N CYS A 74 -4.10 5.18 11.26
CA CYS A 74 -3.76 3.76 11.35
C CYS A 74 -3.03 3.39 12.65
N VAL A 75 -3.50 3.96 13.76
CA VAL A 75 -2.92 3.70 15.08
C VAL A 75 -3.25 2.27 15.51
N GLN A 76 -2.24 1.56 16.01
CA GLN A 76 -2.34 0.16 16.45
C GLN A 76 -3.57 -0.04 17.34
N ASN A 77 -4.32 -1.12 17.05
CA ASN A 77 -5.51 -1.53 17.78
C ASN A 77 -6.69 -0.55 17.71
N SER A 78 -6.62 0.46 16.83
CA SER A 78 -7.74 1.36 16.57
C SER A 78 -8.59 0.86 15.40
N GLU A 79 -9.83 1.33 15.34
CA GLU A 79 -10.71 1.06 14.19
C GLU A 79 -10.10 1.57 12.87
N GLY A 80 -9.42 2.71 12.92
CA GLY A 80 -8.79 3.31 11.73
C GLY A 80 -7.70 2.46 11.10
N ALA A 81 -7.06 1.58 11.88
CA ALA A 81 -6.03 0.68 11.39
C ALA A 81 -6.60 -0.62 10.80
N GLN A 82 -7.88 -0.91 11.02
CA GLN A 82 -8.50 -2.14 10.53
C GLN A 82 -8.71 -2.09 9.02
N LEU A 83 -8.73 -3.26 8.40
CA LEU A 83 -9.14 -3.40 7.01
C LEU A 83 -10.62 -3.01 6.86
N HIS A 84 -10.98 -2.50 5.69
CA HIS A 84 -12.35 -2.06 5.44
C HIS A 84 -13.34 -3.20 5.68
N PRO A 85 -14.46 -2.94 6.39
CA PRO A 85 -15.38 -4.00 6.80
C PRO A 85 -16.06 -4.74 5.63
N LEU A 86 -16.16 -4.12 4.46
CA LEU A 86 -16.74 -4.73 3.25
C LEU A 86 -15.72 -5.51 2.42
N LEU A 87 -14.43 -5.46 2.78
CA LEU A 87 -13.41 -6.27 2.10
C LEU A 87 -13.59 -7.75 2.42
N HIS A 88 -13.42 -8.62 1.42
CA HIS A 88 -13.49 -10.07 1.59
C HIS A 88 -12.28 -10.61 2.37
N GLN A 89 -12.19 -10.26 3.64
CA GLN A 89 -11.01 -10.49 4.50
C GLN A 89 -10.73 -11.96 4.76
N LYS A 90 -11.76 -12.81 4.73
CA LYS A 90 -11.60 -14.25 5.01
C LYS A 90 -10.71 -14.96 3.98
N ALA A 91 -10.57 -14.38 2.80
CA ALA A 91 -9.71 -14.91 1.74
C ALA A 91 -8.23 -14.60 1.96
N ILE A 92 -7.90 -13.67 2.85
CA ILE A 92 -6.53 -13.20 3.06
C ILE A 92 -5.76 -14.25 3.87
N ALA A 93 -4.70 -14.80 3.26
CA ALA A 93 -3.90 -15.86 3.86
C ALA A 93 -2.92 -15.34 4.89
N ALA A 94 -2.42 -14.11 4.73
CA ALA A 94 -1.47 -13.48 5.65
C ALA A 94 -1.57 -11.97 5.57
N VAL A 95 -1.36 -11.30 6.70
CA VAL A 95 -1.33 -9.83 6.81
C VAL A 95 0.03 -9.42 7.33
N PHE A 96 0.64 -8.44 6.66
CA PHE A 96 1.96 -7.92 7.01
C PHE A 96 1.82 -6.50 7.53
N HIS A 97 2.15 -6.28 8.79
CA HIS A 97 2.13 -4.96 9.41
C HIS A 97 3.36 -4.17 9.00
N LYS A 98 3.18 -2.89 8.74
CA LYS A 98 4.27 -1.98 8.41
C LYS A 98 4.13 -0.66 9.17
N GLY A 99 5.24 0.09 9.28
CA GLY A 99 5.22 1.36 9.98
C GLY A 99 5.12 1.24 11.51
N GLU A 100 5.57 0.14 12.08
CA GLU A 100 5.55 -0.08 13.54
C GLU A 100 6.64 0.68 14.28
N ASN A 101 7.77 0.94 13.63
CA ASN A 101 8.89 1.65 14.24
C ASN A 101 8.62 3.15 14.21
N PRO A 102 8.50 3.83 15.38
CA PRO A 102 8.19 5.25 15.43
C PRO A 102 9.29 6.16 14.88
N LEU A 103 10.50 5.64 14.68
CA LEU A 103 11.66 6.41 14.22
C LEU A 103 11.79 6.48 12.70
N VAL A 104 11.01 5.69 11.96
CA VAL A 104 11.05 5.65 10.49
C VAL A 104 9.69 5.26 9.96
N ASP A 105 9.28 5.88 8.84
CA ASP A 105 8.05 5.50 8.15
C ASP A 105 8.30 4.33 7.19
N SER A 106 7.23 3.69 6.76
CA SER A 106 7.29 2.53 5.88
C SER A 106 6.15 2.60 4.88
N TYR A 107 6.41 3.12 3.70
CA TYR A 107 5.42 3.11 2.62
C TYR A 107 5.36 1.75 1.95
N SER A 108 6.52 1.21 1.59
CA SER A 108 6.61 -0.12 1.00
C SER A 108 6.20 -1.22 1.99
N ALA A 109 5.55 -2.25 1.47
CA ALA A 109 5.27 -3.46 2.24
C ALA A 109 6.52 -4.33 2.44
N PHE A 110 7.63 -4.05 1.74
CA PHE A 110 8.87 -4.84 1.81
C PHE A 110 9.91 -4.24 2.75
N PHE A 111 10.10 -2.91 2.74
CA PHE A 111 11.15 -2.22 3.49
C PHE A 111 10.62 -0.94 4.13
N ASP A 112 11.26 -0.50 5.21
CA ASP A 112 11.08 0.86 5.69
C ASP A 112 11.67 1.88 4.70
N ASN A 113 11.37 3.17 4.90
CA ASN A 113 11.79 4.23 3.97
C ASN A 113 13.31 4.37 3.83
N GLY A 114 14.06 3.96 4.83
CA GLY A 114 15.53 3.97 4.79
C GLY A 114 16.13 2.68 4.27
N ARG A 115 15.31 1.68 3.95
CA ARG A 115 15.73 0.32 3.59
C ARG A 115 16.67 -0.30 4.65
N ARG A 116 16.49 0.07 5.91
CA ARG A 116 17.29 -0.40 7.04
C ARG A 116 16.81 -1.74 7.56
N GLN A 117 15.50 -1.95 7.51
CA GLN A 117 14.86 -3.21 7.91
C GLN A 117 13.85 -3.62 6.86
N LYS A 118 13.80 -4.91 6.58
CA LYS A 118 12.77 -5.47 5.73
C LYS A 118 11.69 -6.13 6.59
N THR A 119 10.48 -6.19 6.03
CA THR A 119 9.39 -6.99 6.59
C THR A 119 9.61 -8.47 6.28
N SER A 120 8.75 -9.33 6.79
CA SER A 120 8.78 -10.76 6.46
C SER A 120 8.12 -11.09 5.11
N LEU A 121 7.64 -10.10 4.36
CA LEU A 121 6.87 -10.34 3.13
C LEU A 121 7.68 -11.07 2.06
N ASP A 122 8.90 -10.62 1.78
CA ASP A 122 9.73 -11.25 0.75
C ASP A 122 10.00 -12.72 1.09
N ASP A 123 10.36 -13.02 2.32
CA ASP A 123 10.61 -14.39 2.76
C ASP A 123 9.34 -15.25 2.63
N TRP A 124 8.19 -14.71 3.02
CA TRP A 124 6.90 -15.40 2.92
C TRP A 124 6.58 -15.75 1.46
N LEU A 125 6.78 -14.79 0.55
CA LEU A 125 6.51 -14.99 -0.88
C LEU A 125 7.43 -16.07 -1.47
N ARG A 126 8.71 -16.03 -1.13
CA ARG A 126 9.69 -17.03 -1.61
C ARG A 126 9.41 -18.41 -1.05
N ASP A 127 9.04 -18.51 0.20
CA ASP A 127 8.68 -19.78 0.84
C ASP A 127 7.44 -20.42 0.19
N HIS A 128 6.55 -19.61 -0.39
CA HIS A 128 5.37 -20.04 -1.12
C HIS A 128 5.58 -20.13 -2.63
N GLU A 129 6.84 -19.99 -3.08
CA GLU A 129 7.22 -20.08 -4.49
C GLU A 129 6.46 -19.09 -5.39
N ILE A 130 6.20 -17.88 -4.86
CA ILE A 130 5.53 -16.81 -5.59
C ILE A 130 6.59 -15.89 -6.21
N ASP A 131 6.51 -15.67 -7.51
CA ASP A 131 7.43 -14.84 -8.29
C ASP A 131 6.72 -13.74 -9.09
N GLU A 132 5.41 -13.76 -9.13
CA GLU A 132 4.59 -12.77 -9.81
C GLU A 132 3.54 -12.22 -8.86
N LEU A 133 3.38 -10.90 -8.87
CA LEU A 133 2.47 -10.19 -7.98
C LEU A 133 1.45 -9.40 -8.77
N ILE A 134 0.23 -9.34 -8.24
CA ILE A 134 -0.80 -8.39 -8.66
C ILE A 134 -0.98 -7.44 -7.48
N VAL A 135 -0.72 -6.15 -7.69
CA VAL A 135 -0.72 -5.15 -6.63
C VAL A 135 -1.83 -4.14 -6.86
N MET A 136 -2.56 -3.83 -5.81
CA MET A 136 -3.51 -2.72 -5.76
C MET A 136 -3.65 -2.21 -4.34
N GLY A 137 -4.31 -1.10 -4.15
CA GLY A 137 -4.60 -0.56 -2.83
C GLY A 137 -4.40 0.95 -2.72
N LEU A 138 -4.23 1.40 -1.50
CA LEU A 138 -4.12 2.80 -1.12
C LEU A 138 -2.77 3.06 -0.42
N ALA A 139 -2.08 4.14 -0.71
CA ALA A 139 -2.38 5.09 -1.78
C ALA A 139 -1.42 4.88 -2.95
N THR A 140 -1.89 5.18 -4.16
CA THR A 140 -1.12 5.02 -5.41
C THR A 140 0.27 5.61 -5.33
N ASP A 141 0.38 6.86 -4.88
CA ASP A 141 1.58 7.69 -4.90
C ASP A 141 2.52 7.46 -3.72
N TYR A 142 2.16 6.60 -2.80
CA TYR A 142 2.99 6.22 -1.64
C TYR A 142 3.12 4.70 -1.50
N CYS A 143 2.24 4.05 -0.74
CA CYS A 143 2.40 2.64 -0.40
C CYS A 143 2.39 1.73 -1.61
N VAL A 144 1.53 1.97 -2.59
CA VAL A 144 1.48 1.17 -3.83
C VAL A 144 2.75 1.37 -4.64
N LYS A 145 3.12 2.62 -4.92
CA LYS A 145 4.31 2.93 -5.72
C LYS A 145 5.57 2.30 -5.10
N PHE A 146 5.83 2.54 -3.84
CA PHE A 146 7.06 2.05 -3.19
C PHE A 146 7.07 0.53 -3.06
N THR A 147 5.92 -0.11 -2.82
CA THR A 147 5.82 -1.56 -2.82
C THR A 147 6.15 -2.16 -4.18
N VAL A 148 5.60 -1.58 -5.25
CA VAL A 148 5.85 -2.03 -6.63
C VAL A 148 7.33 -1.87 -7.00
N LEU A 149 7.92 -0.70 -6.71
CA LEU A 149 9.32 -0.45 -7.03
C LEU A 149 10.25 -1.42 -6.28
N ASP A 150 9.99 -1.67 -5.00
CA ASP A 150 10.77 -2.62 -4.22
C ASP A 150 10.60 -4.05 -4.73
N ALA A 151 9.38 -4.46 -5.06
CA ALA A 151 9.12 -5.79 -5.63
C ALA A 151 9.90 -6.01 -6.93
N LEU A 152 9.93 -5.02 -7.81
CA LEU A 152 10.68 -5.09 -9.07
C LEU A 152 12.19 -5.23 -8.81
N GLN A 153 12.73 -4.49 -7.85
CA GLN A 153 14.14 -4.59 -7.47
C GLN A 153 14.48 -5.98 -6.90
N LEU A 154 13.53 -6.61 -6.19
CA LEU A 154 13.70 -7.94 -5.64
C LEU A 154 13.55 -9.05 -6.68
N GLY A 155 13.20 -8.72 -7.91
CA GLY A 155 13.10 -9.65 -9.03
C GLY A 155 11.71 -10.21 -9.29
N TYR A 156 10.68 -9.70 -8.63
CA TYR A 156 9.29 -10.10 -8.92
C TYR A 156 8.81 -9.50 -10.24
N LYS A 157 7.97 -10.25 -10.94
CA LYS A 157 7.13 -9.70 -12.00
C LYS A 157 5.93 -9.02 -11.33
N VAL A 158 5.63 -7.78 -11.70
CA VAL A 158 4.60 -7.01 -11.02
C VAL A 158 3.57 -6.49 -12.03
N ASN A 159 2.31 -6.76 -11.71
CA ASN A 159 1.14 -6.24 -12.42
C ASN A 159 0.38 -5.32 -11.45
N VAL A 160 -0.05 -4.18 -11.94
CA VAL A 160 -0.77 -3.18 -11.11
C VAL A 160 -2.17 -3.00 -11.67
N ILE A 161 -3.16 -3.09 -10.80
CA ILE A 161 -4.57 -2.86 -11.18
C ILE A 161 -4.89 -1.39 -10.89
N THR A 162 -4.89 -0.57 -11.92
CA THR A 162 -4.93 0.90 -11.78
C THR A 162 -6.25 1.41 -11.20
N ASP A 163 -7.38 0.81 -11.56
CA ASP A 163 -8.69 1.18 -10.98
C ASP A 163 -8.89 0.61 -9.56
N GLY A 164 -7.97 -0.21 -9.08
CA GLY A 164 -7.88 -0.63 -7.69
C GLY A 164 -6.99 0.26 -6.82
N CYS A 165 -6.54 1.40 -7.34
CA CYS A 165 -5.67 2.34 -6.64
C CYS A 165 -6.27 3.74 -6.66
N ARG A 166 -6.09 4.48 -5.56
CA ARG A 166 -6.39 5.90 -5.47
C ARG A 166 -5.28 6.60 -4.72
N GLY A 167 -4.96 7.82 -5.12
CA GLY A 167 -3.81 8.56 -4.57
C GLY A 167 -4.19 9.63 -3.57
N VAL A 168 -3.24 9.98 -2.72
CA VAL A 168 -3.34 11.15 -1.84
C VAL A 168 -3.35 12.42 -2.67
N ASN A 169 -2.49 12.49 -3.69
CA ASN A 169 -2.38 13.63 -4.62
C ASN A 169 -2.18 14.96 -3.88
N ILE A 170 -1.09 15.07 -3.11
CA ILE A 170 -0.67 16.36 -2.56
C ILE A 170 -0.54 17.37 -3.72
N GLN A 171 0.05 16.94 -4.83
CA GLN A 171 -0.01 17.64 -6.11
C GLN A 171 -0.96 16.88 -7.05
N PRO A 172 -1.75 17.58 -7.90
CA PRO A 172 -2.79 16.93 -8.70
C PRO A 172 -2.32 15.79 -9.60
N GLN A 173 -1.06 15.80 -10.02
CA GLN A 173 -0.50 14.81 -10.95
C GLN A 173 0.28 13.69 -10.27
N ASP A 174 0.30 13.63 -8.94
CA ASP A 174 1.13 12.66 -8.21
C ASP A 174 0.80 11.21 -8.54
N SER A 175 -0.48 10.87 -8.63
CA SER A 175 -0.88 9.50 -9.00
C SER A 175 -0.46 9.14 -10.43
N ALA A 176 -0.64 10.07 -11.38
CA ALA A 176 -0.24 9.85 -12.76
C ALA A 176 1.28 9.64 -12.85
N HIS A 177 2.06 10.46 -12.16
CA HIS A 177 3.51 10.32 -12.09
C HIS A 177 3.92 8.99 -11.44
N ALA A 178 3.21 8.56 -10.40
CA ALA A 178 3.48 7.29 -9.73
C ALA A 178 3.28 6.10 -10.69
N PHE A 179 2.21 6.09 -11.46
CA PHE A 179 1.99 5.05 -12.45
C PHE A 179 3.06 5.06 -13.54
N MET A 180 3.49 6.25 -13.99
CA MET A 180 4.58 6.36 -14.96
C MET A 180 5.90 5.80 -14.40
N GLU A 181 6.22 6.10 -13.15
CA GLU A 181 7.42 5.56 -12.49
C GLU A 181 7.37 4.03 -12.39
N MET A 182 6.23 3.48 -11.98
CA MET A 182 6.04 2.04 -11.88
C MET A 182 6.21 1.35 -13.24
N SER A 183 5.59 1.91 -14.28
CA SER A 183 5.71 1.40 -15.64
C SER A 183 7.15 1.47 -16.17
N ALA A 184 7.81 2.61 -15.96
CA ALA A 184 9.21 2.79 -16.37
C ALA A 184 10.17 1.83 -15.68
N ALA A 185 9.84 1.41 -14.44
CA ALA A 185 10.64 0.46 -13.69
C ALA A 185 10.37 -1.00 -14.07
N GLY A 186 9.34 -1.27 -14.88
CA GLY A 186 9.05 -2.60 -15.41
C GLY A 186 7.70 -3.21 -15.01
N ALA A 187 6.86 -2.50 -14.26
CA ALA A 187 5.52 -2.98 -13.93
C ALA A 187 4.61 -2.90 -15.16
N THR A 188 3.66 -3.83 -15.26
CA THR A 188 2.59 -3.78 -16.26
C THR A 188 1.33 -3.23 -15.61
N LEU A 189 0.71 -2.24 -16.23
CA LEU A 189 -0.50 -1.60 -15.73
C LEU A 189 -1.73 -2.16 -16.45
N TYR A 190 -2.76 -2.53 -15.67
CA TYR A 190 -4.04 -3.01 -16.18
C TYR A 190 -5.17 -2.32 -15.44
N THR A 191 -6.32 -2.15 -16.12
CA THR A 191 -7.58 -2.06 -15.39
C THR A 191 -8.00 -3.47 -14.96
N LEU A 192 -8.92 -3.59 -14.01
CA LEU A 192 -9.41 -4.92 -13.62
C LEU A 192 -10.05 -5.66 -14.81
N ALA A 193 -10.83 -4.94 -15.63
CA ALA A 193 -11.46 -5.51 -16.81
C ALA A 193 -10.43 -6.07 -17.80
N ASP A 194 -9.37 -5.30 -18.06
CA ASP A 194 -8.27 -5.73 -18.95
C ASP A 194 -7.53 -6.94 -18.37
N TRP A 195 -7.32 -6.97 -17.07
CA TRP A 195 -6.69 -8.11 -16.40
C TRP A 195 -7.53 -9.39 -16.58
N GLU A 196 -8.83 -9.30 -16.26
CA GLU A 196 -9.73 -10.43 -16.39
C GLU A 196 -9.78 -10.95 -17.83
N GLU A 197 -9.84 -10.05 -18.82
CA GLU A 197 -9.86 -10.40 -20.24
C GLU A 197 -8.56 -11.09 -20.66
N THR A 198 -7.40 -10.57 -20.23
CA THR A 198 -6.09 -11.10 -20.57
C THR A 198 -5.87 -12.51 -19.98
N GLN A 199 -6.40 -12.77 -18.79
CA GLN A 199 -6.24 -14.04 -18.08
C GLN A 199 -7.36 -15.05 -18.40
N GLY A 200 -8.44 -14.59 -18.98
CA GLY A 200 -9.58 -15.42 -19.35
C GLY A 200 -9.33 -16.22 -20.59
#